data_d7555cea79f081de6c359cffc44f7c0d
#
_entry.id   d7555cea79f081de6c359cffc44f7c0d
#
_cell.length_a   1.000
_cell.length_b   1.000
_cell.length_c   1.000
_cell.angle_alpha   90.00
_cell.angle_beta   90.00
_cell.angle_gamma   90.00
#
_symmetry.space_group_name_H-M   'P 1'
#
loop_
_entity.id
_entity.type
_entity.pdbx_description
1 polymer ?
#
loop_
_entity_poly.entity_id
_entity_poly.type
_entity_poly.pdbx_seq_one_letter_code
_entity_poly.pdbx_strand_id
1 'polypeptide(L)'
;MVRSSLQSARPRRPPLFTEINHVGIAVADLDAAKEFYKNSFDMSVVHEETNEEQGVREAMLAVGDSGSCIQLLAPLTPESTIAKFLDKSGPGIQQMAYTVEDIDAVSATLRERGLRLLYDEPRRGTANSRINFIHPKDAGGVLVELVEPAADASH
;
A
#
# COMPACT_ATOMS: atom_id res chain seq x y z
N MET A 1 -8.62 33.37 -10.61
CA MET A 1 -7.50 32.65 -10.66
C MET A 1 -6.24 33.28 -10.32
N VAL A 2 -5.96 33.71 -9.20
CA VAL A 2 -4.73 34.42 -8.90
C VAL A 2 -3.94 33.82 -7.77
N ARG A 3 -4.19 32.58 -7.50
CA ARG A 3 -3.55 32.03 -6.35
C ARG A 3 -2.12 31.68 -6.53
N SER A 4 -1.58 31.65 -7.69
CA SER A 4 -0.22 31.17 -7.89
C SER A 4 0.83 32.09 -7.25
N SER A 5 0.59 33.38 -7.19
CA SER A 5 1.57 34.27 -6.61
C SER A 5 1.76 34.01 -5.12
N LEU A 6 0.72 33.57 -4.43
CA LEU A 6 0.84 33.26 -3.02
C LEU A 6 1.70 32.03 -2.78
N GLN A 7 1.59 31.06 -3.68
CA GLN A 7 2.34 29.82 -3.51
C GLN A 7 3.82 30.03 -3.74
N SER A 8 4.20 30.93 -4.65
CA SER A 8 5.60 31.15 -4.96
C SER A 8 6.31 31.89 -3.85
N ALA A 9 5.58 32.46 -2.89
CA ALA A 9 6.19 33.27 -1.85
C ALA A 9 6.93 32.47 -0.79
N ARG A 10 6.77 31.14 -0.74
CA ARG A 10 7.46 30.34 0.26
C ARG A 10 8.01 29.07 -0.35
N PRO A 11 9.14 28.60 0.16
CA PRO A 11 9.72 27.34 -0.33
C PRO A 11 8.77 26.17 -0.08
N ARG A 12 8.75 25.24 -1.00
CA ARG A 12 7.94 24.05 -0.87
C ARG A 12 8.82 22.90 -0.41
N ARG A 13 8.30 22.14 0.52
CA ARG A 13 8.95 20.90 0.91
C ARG A 13 8.79 19.89 -0.21
N PRO A 14 9.79 19.04 -0.43
CA PRO A 14 9.59 17.90 -1.32
C PRO A 14 8.47 17.02 -0.77
N PRO A 15 7.66 16.46 -1.64
CA PRO A 15 6.63 15.54 -1.16
C PRO A 15 7.26 14.30 -0.54
N LEU A 16 6.66 13.81 0.55
CA LEU A 16 7.11 12.56 1.18
C LEU A 16 6.78 11.36 0.31
N PHE A 17 5.63 11.41 -0.35
CA PHE A 17 5.14 10.32 -1.19
C PHE A 17 5.21 10.75 -2.64
N THR A 18 5.60 9.84 -3.53
CA THR A 18 5.76 10.19 -4.94
C THR A 18 4.59 9.73 -5.80
N GLU A 19 3.82 8.74 -5.34
CA GLU A 19 2.64 8.28 -6.07
C GLU A 19 1.82 7.37 -5.17
N ILE A 20 0.59 7.10 -5.56
CA ILE A 20 -0.17 6.03 -4.95
C ILE A 20 0.33 4.72 -5.58
N ASN A 21 0.95 3.87 -4.77
CA ASN A 21 1.50 2.62 -5.26
C ASN A 21 0.39 1.62 -5.53
N HIS A 22 -0.47 1.44 -4.55
CA HIS A 22 -1.62 0.54 -4.71
C HIS A 22 -2.64 0.79 -3.62
N VAL A 23 -3.85 0.27 -3.88
CA VAL A 23 -4.92 0.18 -2.89
C VAL A 23 -5.08 -1.29 -2.55
N GLY A 24 -4.98 -1.63 -1.28
CA GLY A 24 -5.08 -3.01 -0.81
C GLY A 24 -6.51 -3.37 -0.45
N ILE A 25 -7.02 -4.44 -1.04
CA ILE A 25 -8.40 -4.89 -0.85
C ILE A 25 -8.36 -6.31 -0.28
N ALA A 26 -8.97 -6.47 0.89
CA ALA A 26 -9.06 -7.77 1.53
C ALA A 26 -10.18 -8.59 0.89
N VAL A 27 -9.86 -9.83 0.51
CA VAL A 27 -10.83 -10.75 -0.10
C VAL A 27 -10.71 -12.11 0.57
N ALA A 28 -11.81 -12.83 0.63
CA ALA A 28 -11.81 -14.15 1.26
C ALA A 28 -11.20 -15.21 0.34
N ASP A 29 -11.42 -15.08 -0.96
CA ASP A 29 -10.99 -16.06 -1.96
C ASP A 29 -10.28 -15.33 -3.08
N LEU A 30 -8.96 -15.50 -3.13
CA LEU A 30 -8.14 -14.77 -4.10
C LEU A 30 -8.48 -15.13 -5.54
N ASP A 31 -8.67 -16.43 -5.81
CA ASP A 31 -8.94 -16.86 -7.18
C ASP A 31 -10.28 -16.33 -7.68
N ALA A 32 -11.30 -16.35 -6.83
CA ALA A 32 -12.61 -15.82 -7.19
C ALA A 32 -12.53 -14.31 -7.42
N ALA A 33 -11.77 -13.59 -6.59
CA ALA A 33 -11.62 -12.15 -6.74
C ALA A 33 -10.88 -11.79 -8.04
N LYS A 34 -9.83 -12.55 -8.37
CA LYS A 34 -9.12 -12.34 -9.64
C LYS A 34 -10.04 -12.49 -10.83
N GLU A 35 -10.89 -13.53 -10.82
CA GLU A 35 -11.85 -13.75 -11.89
C GLU A 35 -12.85 -12.61 -11.98
N PHE A 36 -13.34 -12.13 -10.84
CA PHE A 36 -14.29 -11.03 -10.84
C PHE A 36 -13.69 -9.78 -11.47
N TYR A 37 -12.47 -9.41 -11.08
CA TYR A 37 -11.83 -8.20 -11.62
C TYR A 37 -11.52 -8.36 -13.11
N LYS A 38 -11.12 -9.56 -13.52
CA LYS A 38 -10.85 -9.83 -14.93
C LYS A 38 -12.12 -9.72 -15.76
N ASN A 39 -13.19 -10.38 -15.34
CA ASN A 39 -14.40 -10.49 -16.14
C ASN A 39 -15.24 -9.22 -16.08
N SER A 40 -15.22 -8.50 -14.97
CA SER A 40 -16.07 -7.33 -14.78
C SER A 40 -15.37 -6.03 -15.18
N PHE A 41 -14.07 -5.93 -14.98
CA PHE A 41 -13.32 -4.68 -15.16
C PHE A 41 -12.19 -4.80 -16.17
N ASP A 42 -12.00 -5.96 -16.79
CA ASP A 42 -10.93 -6.20 -17.76
C ASP A 42 -9.53 -5.96 -17.15
N MET A 43 -9.39 -6.21 -15.85
CA MET A 43 -8.11 -6.01 -15.18
C MET A 43 -7.33 -7.31 -15.11
N SER A 44 -6.04 -7.23 -15.40
CA SER A 44 -5.16 -8.40 -15.45
C SER A 44 -4.19 -8.40 -14.28
N VAL A 45 -3.86 -9.59 -13.81
CA VAL A 45 -2.84 -9.77 -12.78
C VAL A 45 -1.48 -9.53 -13.40
N VAL A 46 -0.69 -8.64 -12.81
CA VAL A 46 0.68 -8.37 -13.28
C VAL A 46 1.73 -8.93 -12.32
N HIS A 47 1.35 -9.31 -11.12
CA HIS A 47 2.25 -9.91 -10.15
C HIS A 47 1.43 -10.67 -9.13
N GLU A 48 1.94 -11.82 -8.70
CA GLU A 48 1.25 -12.63 -7.71
C GLU A 48 2.30 -13.31 -6.85
N GLU A 49 2.08 -13.34 -5.54
CA GLU A 49 3.00 -14.03 -4.66
C GLU A 49 2.34 -14.41 -3.34
N THR A 50 3.00 -15.30 -2.61
CA THR A 50 2.65 -15.63 -1.23
C THR A 50 3.67 -14.96 -0.34
N ASN A 51 3.19 -14.16 0.60
CA ASN A 51 4.04 -13.48 1.57
C ASN A 51 3.78 -14.07 2.94
N GLU A 52 4.64 -15.00 3.36
CA GLU A 52 4.42 -15.70 4.64
C GLU A 52 4.67 -14.79 5.83
N GLU A 53 5.58 -13.84 5.69
CA GLU A 53 5.85 -12.89 6.77
C GLU A 53 4.62 -12.06 7.09
N GLN A 54 3.89 -11.64 6.07
CA GLN A 54 2.67 -10.86 6.25
C GLN A 54 1.41 -11.74 6.36
N GLY A 55 1.54 -13.04 6.10
CA GLY A 55 0.43 -13.98 6.24
C GLY A 55 -0.61 -13.87 5.14
N VAL A 56 -0.20 -13.56 3.90
CA VAL A 56 -1.14 -13.33 2.81
C VAL A 56 -0.71 -13.99 1.52
N ARG A 57 -1.72 -14.33 0.71
CA ARG A 57 -1.55 -14.52 -0.73
C ARG A 57 -2.04 -13.23 -1.38
N GLU A 58 -1.30 -12.77 -2.38
CA GLU A 58 -1.62 -11.47 -2.94
C GLU A 58 -1.46 -11.45 -4.46
N ALA A 59 -2.28 -10.62 -5.10
CA ALA A 59 -2.24 -10.42 -6.55
C ALA A 59 -2.31 -8.92 -6.82
N MET A 60 -1.41 -8.44 -7.67
CA MET A 60 -1.40 -7.05 -8.10
C MET A 60 -2.03 -6.96 -9.47
N LEU A 61 -2.97 -6.04 -9.63
CA LEU A 61 -3.66 -5.79 -10.89
C LEU A 61 -3.38 -4.37 -11.31
N ALA A 62 -2.89 -4.19 -12.54
CA ALA A 62 -2.58 -2.86 -13.05
C ALA A 62 -3.85 -2.07 -13.34
N VAL A 63 -3.79 -0.76 -13.07
CA VAL A 63 -4.86 0.15 -13.44
C VAL A 63 -4.41 0.89 -14.69
N GLY A 64 -4.68 0.30 -15.85
CA GLY A 64 -4.21 0.84 -17.11
C GLY A 64 -2.70 1.00 -17.12
N ASP A 65 -2.23 2.11 -17.67
CA ASP A 65 -0.78 2.42 -17.73
C ASP A 65 -0.39 3.45 -16.68
N SER A 66 -1.19 3.61 -15.65
CA SER A 66 -1.01 4.70 -14.68
C SER A 66 0.17 4.49 -13.74
N GLY A 67 0.65 3.25 -13.60
CA GLY A 67 1.65 2.92 -12.58
C GLY A 67 1.03 2.53 -11.25
N SER A 68 -0.26 2.79 -11.05
CA SER A 68 -0.96 2.38 -9.84
C SER A 68 -1.54 0.99 -10.00
N CYS A 69 -1.74 0.32 -8.89
CA CYS A 69 -2.29 -1.04 -8.88
C CYS A 69 -3.39 -1.17 -7.85
N ILE A 70 -4.22 -2.17 -8.04
CA ILE A 70 -5.08 -2.72 -6.99
C ILE A 70 -4.37 -3.98 -6.49
N GLN A 71 -4.28 -4.14 -5.18
CA GLN A 71 -3.73 -5.36 -4.60
C GLN A 71 -4.84 -6.13 -3.92
N LEU A 72 -5.05 -7.37 -4.35
CA LEU A 72 -5.99 -8.27 -3.70
C LEU A 72 -5.23 -9.10 -2.67
N LEU A 73 -5.75 -9.16 -1.45
CA LEU A 73 -5.07 -9.80 -0.32
C LEU A 73 -6.00 -10.84 0.29
N ALA A 74 -5.57 -12.09 0.29
CA ALA A 74 -6.31 -13.16 0.95
C ALA A 74 -5.46 -13.77 2.07
N PRO A 75 -6.08 -14.20 3.19
CA PRO A 75 -5.30 -14.69 4.32
C PRO A 75 -4.73 -16.08 4.05
N LEU A 76 -3.52 -16.32 4.56
CA LEU A 76 -2.93 -17.66 4.58
C LEU A 76 -3.45 -18.46 5.76
N THR A 77 -3.68 -17.79 6.90
CA THR A 77 -4.09 -18.47 8.14
C THR A 77 -5.14 -17.62 8.84
N PRO A 78 -5.92 -18.22 9.74
CA PRO A 78 -6.90 -17.45 10.53
C PRO A 78 -6.29 -16.39 11.42
N GLU A 79 -4.99 -16.49 11.72
CA GLU A 79 -4.31 -15.52 12.60
C GLU A 79 -3.76 -14.33 11.87
N SER A 80 -3.78 -14.32 10.55
CA SER A 80 -3.20 -13.21 9.80
C SER A 80 -3.99 -11.93 10.01
N THR A 81 -3.32 -10.80 9.79
CA THR A 81 -3.96 -9.50 9.92
C THR A 81 -5.14 -9.36 8.96
N ILE A 82 -5.02 -9.91 7.75
CA ILE A 82 -6.10 -9.86 6.76
C ILE A 82 -7.29 -10.70 7.21
N ALA A 83 -7.05 -11.87 7.81
CA ALA A 83 -8.15 -12.68 8.33
C ALA A 83 -8.92 -11.93 9.41
N LYS A 84 -8.21 -11.24 10.29
CA LYS A 84 -8.85 -10.45 11.34
C LYS A 84 -9.65 -9.29 10.77
N PHE A 85 -9.13 -8.66 9.73
CA PHE A 85 -9.85 -7.60 9.05
C PHE A 85 -11.15 -8.13 8.44
N LEU A 86 -11.08 -9.28 7.76
CA LEU A 86 -12.27 -9.88 7.15
C LEU A 86 -13.31 -10.27 8.20
N ASP A 87 -12.86 -10.80 9.34
CA ASP A 87 -13.77 -11.19 10.41
C ASP A 87 -14.50 -9.98 10.99
N LYS A 88 -13.81 -8.85 11.09
CA LYS A 88 -14.39 -7.66 11.71
C LYS A 88 -15.20 -6.84 10.73
N SER A 89 -14.72 -6.70 9.50
CA SER A 89 -15.28 -5.73 8.54
C SER A 89 -15.83 -6.36 7.27
N GLY A 90 -15.53 -7.64 7.02
CA GLY A 90 -15.84 -8.24 5.73
C GLY A 90 -14.89 -7.79 4.64
N PRO A 91 -15.10 -8.25 3.40
CA PRO A 91 -14.25 -7.84 2.29
C PRO A 91 -14.33 -6.33 2.04
N GLY A 92 -13.22 -5.73 1.66
CA GLY A 92 -13.21 -4.31 1.38
C GLY A 92 -11.80 -3.75 1.38
N ILE A 93 -11.71 -2.43 1.20
CA ILE A 93 -10.42 -1.72 1.20
C ILE A 93 -9.82 -1.79 2.59
N GLN A 94 -8.58 -2.25 2.67
CA GLN A 94 -7.89 -2.42 3.93
C GLN A 94 -6.76 -1.42 4.11
N GLN A 95 -6.09 -1.00 3.01
CA GLN A 95 -4.93 -0.13 3.14
C GLN A 95 -4.75 0.74 1.90
N MET A 96 -4.07 1.89 2.12
CA MET A 96 -3.58 2.76 1.05
C MET A 96 -2.07 2.72 1.10
N ALA A 97 -1.43 2.40 -0.02
CA ALA A 97 0.01 2.31 -0.09
C ALA A 97 0.57 3.42 -0.97
N TYR A 98 1.58 4.10 -0.45
CA TYR A 98 2.26 5.18 -1.15
C TYR A 98 3.71 4.82 -1.40
N THR A 99 4.21 5.17 -2.57
CA THR A 99 5.60 4.99 -2.91
C THR A 99 6.45 6.07 -2.24
N VAL A 100 7.57 5.64 -1.66
CA VAL A 100 8.57 6.55 -1.11
C VAL A 100 9.91 6.24 -1.76
N GLU A 101 10.78 7.26 -1.88
CA GLU A 101 12.10 7.06 -2.45
C GLU A 101 13.08 6.49 -1.43
N ASP A 102 12.97 6.91 -0.18
CA ASP A 102 13.87 6.49 0.89
C ASP A 102 13.01 6.26 2.13
N ILE A 103 12.68 5.00 2.38
CA ILE A 103 11.76 4.67 3.47
C ILE A 103 12.36 5.00 4.83
N ASP A 104 13.68 4.90 4.97
CA ASP A 104 14.31 5.23 6.26
C ASP A 104 14.20 6.73 6.55
N ALA A 105 14.43 7.55 5.54
CA ALA A 105 14.31 9.01 5.71
C ALA A 105 12.87 9.42 5.97
N VAL A 106 11.93 8.86 5.21
CA VAL A 106 10.50 9.18 5.41
C VAL A 106 10.05 8.74 6.78
N SER A 107 10.46 7.53 7.22
CA SER A 107 10.10 7.04 8.53
C SER A 107 10.61 7.95 9.64
N ALA A 108 11.86 8.42 9.52
CA ALA A 108 12.41 9.33 10.51
C ALA A 108 11.62 10.64 10.58
N THR A 109 11.27 11.18 9.42
CA THR A 109 10.47 12.41 9.36
C THR A 109 9.12 12.23 10.02
N LEU A 110 8.44 11.11 9.72
CA LEU A 110 7.12 10.85 10.31
C LEU A 110 7.20 10.68 11.82
N ARG A 111 8.24 9.98 12.31
CA ARG A 111 8.43 9.82 13.74
C ARG A 111 8.69 11.15 14.43
N GLU A 112 9.46 12.03 13.79
CA GLU A 112 9.67 13.38 14.33
C GLU A 112 8.37 14.15 14.45
N ARG A 113 7.41 13.86 13.58
CA ARG A 113 6.09 14.51 13.61
C ARG A 113 5.13 13.83 14.58
N GLY A 114 5.59 12.80 15.29
CA GLY A 114 4.79 12.13 16.30
C GLY A 114 3.94 10.98 15.80
N LEU A 115 4.14 10.54 14.56
CA LEU A 115 3.38 9.42 14.03
C LEU A 115 4.05 8.10 14.40
N ARG A 116 3.23 7.09 14.73
CA ARG A 116 3.72 5.77 15.09
C ARG A 116 3.76 4.88 13.85
N LEU A 117 4.91 4.24 13.64
CA LEU A 117 5.06 3.22 12.62
C LEU A 117 4.98 1.85 13.28
N LEU A 118 4.40 0.88 12.58
CA LEU A 118 4.14 -0.43 13.16
C LEU A 118 5.41 -1.24 13.40
N TYR A 119 6.45 -1.03 12.57
CA TYR A 119 7.70 -1.78 12.71
C TYR A 119 8.83 -0.81 13.03
N ASP A 120 9.76 -1.25 13.87
CA ASP A 120 10.95 -0.45 14.17
C ASP A 120 11.82 -0.30 12.93
N GLU A 121 11.92 -1.36 12.13
CA GLU A 121 12.67 -1.39 10.88
C GLU A 121 11.75 -1.83 9.75
N PRO A 122 11.99 -1.36 8.52
CA PRO A 122 11.19 -1.82 7.40
C PRO A 122 11.29 -3.33 7.21
N ARG A 123 10.22 -3.91 6.70
CA ARG A 123 10.15 -5.34 6.41
C ARG A 123 9.96 -5.56 4.92
N ARG A 124 10.17 -6.81 4.52
CA ARG A 124 9.98 -7.17 3.12
C ARG A 124 8.50 -7.17 2.77
N GLY A 125 8.17 -6.53 1.65
CA GLY A 125 6.82 -6.52 1.10
C GLY A 125 6.78 -7.11 -0.28
N THR A 126 5.70 -6.82 -1.01
CA THR A 126 5.45 -7.33 -2.36
C THR A 126 6.60 -6.97 -3.29
N ALA A 127 7.01 -7.93 -4.12
CA ALA A 127 8.05 -7.74 -5.14
C ALA A 127 9.37 -7.24 -4.55
N ASN A 128 9.73 -7.74 -3.37
CA ASN A 128 10.95 -7.39 -2.66
C ASN A 128 11.07 -5.93 -2.28
N SER A 129 9.94 -5.24 -2.17
CA SER A 129 9.94 -3.88 -1.66
C SER A 129 10.29 -3.86 -0.17
N ARG A 130 10.64 -2.67 0.34
CA ARG A 130 10.78 -2.43 1.76
C ARG A 130 9.56 -1.67 2.22
N ILE A 131 8.90 -2.14 3.27
CA ILE A 131 7.62 -1.57 3.69
C ILE A 131 7.58 -1.28 5.17
N ASN A 132 6.67 -0.38 5.54
CA ASN A 132 6.26 -0.13 6.90
C ASN A 132 4.84 0.44 6.85
N PHE A 133 4.20 0.50 7.99
CA PHE A 133 2.83 1.00 8.08
C PHE A 133 2.74 2.10 9.12
N ILE A 134 1.92 3.11 8.85
CA ILE A 134 1.58 4.14 9.83
C ILE A 134 0.33 3.65 10.57
N HIS A 135 0.37 3.74 11.91
CA HIS A 135 -0.77 3.33 12.73
C HIS A 135 -2.02 4.11 12.29
N PRO A 136 -3.16 3.44 12.06
CA PRO A 136 -4.35 4.13 11.55
C PRO A 136 -4.79 5.31 12.42
N LYS A 137 -4.62 5.23 13.74
CA LYS A 137 -5.01 6.33 14.62
C LYS A 137 -4.21 7.60 14.37
N ASP A 138 -3.04 7.48 13.78
CA ASP A 138 -2.19 8.63 13.46
C ASP A 138 -2.34 9.05 12.00
N ALA A 139 -3.19 8.38 11.24
CA ALA A 139 -3.38 8.66 9.82
C ALA A 139 -4.86 8.78 9.46
N GLY A 140 -5.63 9.38 10.35
CA GLY A 140 -7.03 9.67 10.07
C GLY A 140 -7.93 8.46 9.97
N GLY A 141 -7.52 7.33 10.57
CA GLY A 141 -8.31 6.12 10.54
C GLY A 141 -7.98 5.19 9.38
N VAL A 142 -7.02 5.55 8.55
CA VAL A 142 -6.63 4.75 7.38
C VAL A 142 -5.30 4.06 7.65
N LEU A 143 -5.23 2.76 7.39
CA LEU A 143 -3.94 2.07 7.43
C LEU A 143 -3.14 2.50 6.21
N VAL A 144 -2.04 3.20 6.43
CA VAL A 144 -1.19 3.72 5.36
C VAL A 144 0.08 2.89 5.30
N GLU A 145 0.39 2.40 4.11
CA GLU A 145 1.61 1.64 3.87
C GLU A 145 2.62 2.50 3.13
N LEU A 146 3.87 2.45 3.58
CA LEU A 146 5.00 3.07 2.89
C LEU A 146 5.68 1.98 2.09
N VAL A 147 5.93 2.24 0.80
CA VAL A 147 6.54 1.25 -0.09
C VAL A 147 7.75 1.87 -0.78
N GLU A 148 8.93 1.33 -0.49
CA GLU A 148 10.12 1.66 -1.26
C GLU A 148 10.35 0.49 -2.22
N PRO A 149 10.10 0.68 -3.53
CA PRO A 149 10.26 -0.43 -4.48
C PRO A 149 11.68 -0.94 -4.52
N ALA A 150 11.85 -2.22 -4.86
CA ALA A 150 13.17 -2.78 -5.05
C ALA A 150 13.89 -2.04 -6.18
N ALA A 151 15.21 -1.92 -6.06
CA ALA A 151 15.99 -1.12 -7.02
C ALA A 151 15.86 -1.65 -8.45
N ASP A 152 15.62 -2.96 -8.61
CA ASP A 152 15.49 -3.57 -9.92
C ASP A 152 14.03 -3.76 -10.33
N ALA A 153 13.08 -3.23 -9.58
CA ALA A 153 11.66 -3.36 -9.90
C ALA A 153 11.31 -2.48 -11.08
N SER A 154 10.48 -2.99 -11.96
CA SER A 154 9.98 -2.22 -13.08
C SER A 154 8.46 -2.31 -13.11
N HIS A 155 7.84 -1.20 -13.27
CA HIS A 155 6.38 -1.12 -13.34
C HIS A 155 5.96 -0.33 -14.53
#